data_7c35104829a969ddd0a86d1199a10626
#
_entry.id   7c35104829a969ddd0a86d1199a10626
#
_cell.length_a   1.000
_cell.length_b   1.000
_cell.length_c   1.000
_cell.angle_alpha   90.00
_cell.angle_beta   90.00
_cell.angle_gamma   90.00
#
_symmetry.space_group_name_H-M   'P 1'
#
loop_
_entity.id
_entity.type
_entity.pdbx_description
1 polymer ?
#
loop_
_entity_poly.entity_id
_entity_poly.type
_entity_poly.pdbx_seq_one_letter_code
_entity_poly.pdbx_strand_id
1 'polypeptide(L)'
;MSALTNAYIFLILAIIAEVIGTLYLRETEGFTKIVPSIVTAISYAASFYWLSFTLDEIPVGVAYATWSGVGIFLITFLAAIKYLQLPNLLTSVGMIFVIIGVVLINLFSTEN
;
A
#
# COMPACT_ATOMS: atom_id res chain seq x y z
N MET A 1 -4.30 -11.90 -20.61
CA MET A 1 -3.84 -10.55 -20.19
C MET A 1 -2.32 -10.49 -20.28
N SER A 2 -1.78 -9.30 -20.48
CA SER A 2 -0.32 -9.16 -20.56
C SER A 2 0.34 -9.40 -19.19
N ALA A 3 1.62 -9.72 -19.22
CA ALA A 3 2.40 -9.89 -17.99
C ALA A 3 2.41 -8.60 -17.16
N LEU A 4 2.49 -7.44 -17.84
CA LEU A 4 2.48 -6.17 -17.12
C LEU A 4 1.13 -5.92 -16.44
N THR A 5 0.03 -6.24 -17.11
CA THR A 5 -1.30 -6.10 -16.49
C THR A 5 -1.42 -6.98 -15.26
N ASN A 6 -0.95 -8.22 -15.35
CA ASN A 6 -0.97 -9.13 -14.21
C ASN A 6 -0.12 -8.60 -13.05
N ALA A 7 1.04 -8.01 -13.37
CA ALA A 7 1.91 -7.42 -12.35
C ALA A 7 1.20 -6.29 -11.59
N TYR A 8 0.46 -5.44 -12.29
CA TYR A 8 -0.29 -4.38 -11.62
C TYR A 8 -1.45 -4.92 -10.80
N ILE A 9 -2.10 -5.99 -11.26
CA ILE A 9 -3.14 -6.66 -10.46
C ILE A 9 -2.56 -7.19 -9.16
N PHE A 10 -1.40 -7.86 -9.23
CA PHE A 10 -0.72 -8.35 -8.02
C PHE A 10 -0.32 -7.19 -7.12
N LEU A 11 0.12 -6.07 -7.69
CA LEU A 11 0.47 -4.90 -6.90
C LEU A 11 -0.75 -4.35 -6.15
N ILE A 12 -1.89 -4.26 -6.81
CA ILE A 12 -3.13 -3.80 -6.18
C ILE A 12 -3.53 -4.73 -5.04
N LEU A 13 -3.48 -6.05 -5.27
CA LEU A 13 -3.79 -7.02 -4.23
C LEU A 13 -2.83 -6.90 -3.05
N ALA A 14 -1.54 -6.69 -3.33
CA ALA A 14 -0.53 -6.52 -2.28
C ALA A 14 -0.81 -5.26 -1.45
N ILE A 15 -1.17 -4.16 -2.11
CA ILE A 15 -1.48 -2.91 -1.41
C ILE A 15 -2.72 -3.08 -0.53
N ILE A 16 -3.78 -3.70 -1.04
CA ILE A 16 -5.00 -3.93 -0.26
C ILE A 16 -4.70 -4.77 0.98
N ALA A 17 -3.95 -5.86 0.80
CA ALA A 17 -3.59 -6.73 1.92
C ALA A 17 -2.75 -5.98 2.96
N GLU A 18 -1.78 -5.19 2.52
CA GLU A 18 -0.93 -4.43 3.43
C GLU A 18 -1.74 -3.39 4.19
N VAL A 19 -2.66 -2.70 3.52
CA VAL A 19 -3.51 -1.70 4.16
C VAL A 19 -4.37 -2.35 5.25
N ILE A 20 -4.96 -3.51 4.97
CA ILE A 20 -5.72 -4.25 5.98
C ILE A 20 -4.83 -4.58 7.18
N GLY A 21 -3.65 -5.12 6.91
CA GLY A 21 -2.71 -5.47 7.99
C GLY A 21 -2.33 -4.27 8.83
N THR A 22 -2.03 -3.16 8.19
CA THR A 22 -1.61 -1.94 8.89
C THR A 22 -2.73 -1.34 9.73
N LEU A 23 -3.97 -1.38 9.23
CA LEU A 23 -5.11 -0.90 10.03
C LEU A 23 -5.32 -1.75 11.29
N TYR A 24 -5.16 -3.06 11.17
CA TYR A 24 -5.29 -3.95 12.32
C TYR A 24 -4.07 -3.92 13.23
N LEU A 25 -2.95 -3.41 12.75
CA LEU A 25 -1.73 -3.34 13.54
C LEU A 25 -1.94 -2.56 14.84
N ARG A 26 -2.67 -1.46 14.77
CA ARG A 26 -3.01 -0.68 15.96
C ARG A 26 -3.82 -1.51 16.96
N GLU A 27 -4.72 -2.34 16.45
CA GLU A 27 -5.61 -3.16 17.28
C GLU A 27 -4.87 -4.28 18.01
N THR A 28 -3.64 -4.62 17.58
CA THR A 28 -2.86 -5.68 18.21
C THR A 28 -2.35 -5.30 19.59
N GLU A 29 -2.26 -4.01 19.89
CA GLU A 29 -1.72 -3.51 21.16
C GLU A 29 -0.38 -4.17 21.50
N GLY A 30 0.57 -4.03 20.57
CA GLY A 30 1.90 -4.62 20.74
C GLY A 30 1.91 -6.12 20.55
N PHE A 31 0.98 -6.64 19.74
CA PHE A 31 0.81 -8.07 19.48
C PHE A 31 0.41 -8.87 20.72
N THR A 32 -0.29 -8.20 21.64
CA THR A 32 -0.87 -8.88 22.81
C THR A 32 -2.27 -9.41 22.54
N LYS A 33 -2.95 -8.90 21.51
CA LYS A 33 -4.30 -9.33 21.15
C LYS A 33 -4.20 -10.34 20.00
N ILE A 34 -4.72 -11.55 20.23
CA ILE A 34 -4.51 -12.69 19.31
C ILE A 34 -5.15 -12.45 17.96
N VAL A 35 -6.44 -12.08 17.92
CA VAL A 35 -7.16 -11.98 16.64
C VAL A 35 -6.57 -10.90 15.73
N PRO A 36 -6.40 -9.63 16.17
CA PRO A 36 -5.79 -8.64 15.29
C PRO A 36 -4.35 -8.99 14.92
N SER A 37 -3.60 -9.66 15.81
CA SER A 37 -2.23 -10.08 15.49
C SER A 37 -2.21 -11.09 14.36
N ILE A 38 -3.13 -12.06 14.36
CA ILE A 38 -3.25 -13.04 13.29
C ILE A 38 -3.64 -12.36 11.98
N VAL A 39 -4.63 -11.45 12.02
CA VAL A 39 -5.06 -10.72 10.83
C VAL A 39 -3.89 -9.95 10.22
N THR A 40 -3.14 -9.24 11.04
CA THR A 40 -1.98 -8.45 10.58
C THR A 40 -0.92 -9.36 9.97
N ALA A 41 -0.57 -10.47 10.63
CA ALA A 41 0.46 -11.38 10.14
C ALA A 41 0.07 -12.01 8.80
N ILE A 42 -1.15 -12.49 8.68
CA ILE A 42 -1.63 -13.11 7.44
C ILE A 42 -1.70 -12.08 6.32
N SER A 43 -2.19 -10.87 6.62
CA SER A 43 -2.31 -9.81 5.62
C SER A 43 -0.94 -9.40 5.08
N TYR A 44 0.04 -9.24 5.96
CA TYR A 44 1.39 -8.90 5.52
C TYR A 44 2.04 -10.03 4.73
N ALA A 45 1.86 -11.28 5.15
CA ALA A 45 2.38 -12.42 4.41
C ALA A 45 1.78 -12.46 2.99
N ALA A 46 0.47 -12.28 2.87
CA ALA A 46 -0.19 -12.24 1.57
C ALA A 46 0.30 -11.06 0.72
N SER A 47 0.49 -9.90 1.34
CA SER A 47 0.98 -8.72 0.64
C SER A 47 2.36 -8.97 0.03
N PHE A 48 3.31 -9.49 0.80
CA PHE A 48 4.65 -9.76 0.28
C PHE A 48 4.64 -10.88 -0.75
N TYR A 49 3.78 -11.86 -0.58
CA TYR A 49 3.63 -12.93 -1.56
C TYR A 49 3.22 -12.36 -2.93
N TRP A 50 2.17 -11.56 -2.97
CA TRP A 50 1.69 -10.95 -4.21
C TRP A 50 2.70 -9.93 -4.75
N LEU A 51 3.35 -9.18 -3.89
CA LEU A 51 4.37 -8.21 -4.31
C LEU A 51 5.51 -8.90 -5.04
N SER A 52 5.89 -10.10 -4.63
CA SER A 52 6.98 -10.83 -5.27
C SER A 52 6.71 -11.08 -6.76
N PHE A 53 5.46 -11.33 -7.12
CA PHE A 53 5.10 -11.51 -8.53
C PHE A 53 5.07 -10.19 -9.31
N THR A 54 4.77 -9.09 -8.62
CA THR A 54 4.81 -7.76 -9.23
C THR A 54 6.22 -7.44 -9.72
N LEU A 55 7.22 -7.81 -8.95
CA LEU A 55 8.61 -7.46 -9.23
C LEU A 55 9.20 -8.19 -10.42
N ASP A 56 8.51 -9.19 -10.96
CA ASP A 56 8.93 -9.85 -12.20
C ASP A 56 8.83 -8.92 -13.40
N GLU A 57 7.89 -7.96 -13.38
CA GLU A 57 7.64 -7.09 -14.53
C GLU A 57 7.82 -5.61 -14.25
N ILE A 58 7.74 -5.19 -12.98
CA ILE A 58 7.82 -3.78 -12.61
C ILE A 58 9.11 -3.58 -11.80
N PRO A 59 9.93 -2.58 -12.15
CA PRO A 59 11.16 -2.30 -11.40
C PRO A 59 10.87 -2.11 -9.90
N VAL A 60 11.76 -2.59 -9.07
CA VAL A 60 11.58 -2.58 -7.61
C VAL A 60 11.28 -1.18 -7.09
N GLY A 61 12.03 -0.18 -7.56
CA GLY A 61 11.81 1.20 -7.10
C GLY A 61 10.44 1.74 -7.47
N VAL A 62 9.98 1.41 -8.68
CA VAL A 62 8.66 1.85 -9.17
C VAL A 62 7.55 1.17 -8.37
N ALA A 63 7.67 -0.15 -8.19
CA ALA A 63 6.69 -0.89 -7.39
C ALA A 63 6.64 -0.39 -5.95
N TYR A 64 7.80 -0.15 -5.35
CA TYR A 64 7.86 0.32 -3.97
C TYR A 64 7.27 1.72 -3.81
N ALA A 65 7.60 2.64 -4.72
CA ALA A 65 7.06 4.01 -4.67
C ALA A 65 5.54 3.99 -4.85
N THR A 66 5.04 3.19 -5.78
CA THR A 66 3.61 3.06 -6.03
C THR A 66 2.90 2.47 -4.82
N TRP A 67 3.44 1.39 -4.28
CA TRP A 67 2.90 0.73 -3.10
C TRP A 67 2.84 1.70 -1.92
N SER A 68 3.95 2.39 -1.65
CA SER A 68 4.01 3.34 -0.54
C SER A 68 3.03 4.50 -0.72
N GLY A 69 3.00 5.10 -1.91
CA GLY A 69 2.17 6.27 -2.16
C GLY A 69 0.68 5.96 -2.13
N VAL A 70 0.27 4.91 -2.82
CA VAL A 70 -1.14 4.51 -2.83
C VAL A 70 -1.54 4.01 -1.44
N GLY A 71 -0.65 3.27 -0.79
CA GLY A 71 -0.89 2.78 0.57
C GLY A 71 -1.10 3.91 1.57
N ILE A 72 -0.26 4.94 1.52
CA ILE A 72 -0.40 6.10 2.40
C ILE A 72 -1.77 6.76 2.22
N PHE A 73 -2.17 6.94 0.95
CA PHE A 73 -3.46 7.55 0.65
C PHE A 73 -4.61 6.71 1.23
N LEU A 74 -4.60 5.40 0.95
CA LEU A 74 -5.67 4.51 1.42
C LEU A 74 -5.72 4.41 2.94
N ILE A 75 -4.56 4.27 3.58
CA ILE A 75 -4.51 4.18 5.04
C ILE A 75 -5.02 5.47 5.68
N THR A 76 -4.61 6.62 5.15
CA THR A 76 -5.05 7.90 5.69
C THR A 76 -6.56 8.07 5.54
N PHE A 77 -7.09 7.70 4.38
CA PHE A 77 -8.52 7.78 4.13
C PHE A 77 -9.31 6.88 5.09
N LEU A 78 -8.87 5.62 5.22
CA LEU A 78 -9.58 4.66 6.07
C LEU A 78 -9.40 4.97 7.56
N ALA A 79 -8.24 5.46 7.96
CA ALA A 79 -8.03 5.88 9.36
C ALA A 79 -8.86 7.11 9.71
N ALA A 80 -9.10 8.00 8.73
CA ALA A 80 -9.98 9.13 8.95
C ALA A 80 -11.41 8.66 9.25
N ILE A 81 -11.86 7.64 8.54
CA ILE A 81 -13.19 7.09 8.76
C ILE A 81 -13.26 6.27 10.05
N LYS A 82 -12.32 5.35 10.24
CA LYS A 82 -12.37 4.38 11.33
C LYS A 82 -11.98 4.98 12.68
N TYR A 83 -10.94 5.82 12.68
CA TYR A 83 -10.35 6.35 13.92
C TYR A 83 -10.51 7.85 14.06
N LEU A 84 -11.21 8.49 13.12
CA LEU A 84 -11.40 9.95 13.10
C LEU A 84 -10.06 10.70 13.12
N GLN A 85 -9.03 10.11 12.50
CA GLN A 85 -7.71 10.73 12.39
C GLN A 85 -7.67 11.54 11.10
N LEU A 86 -8.00 12.82 11.20
CA LEU A 86 -8.06 13.68 10.02
C LEU A 86 -6.74 14.41 9.82
N PRO A 87 -6.16 14.36 8.61
CA PRO A 87 -4.94 15.12 8.33
C PRO A 87 -5.26 16.61 8.26
N ASN A 88 -4.30 17.43 8.69
CA ASN A 88 -4.43 18.88 8.54
C ASN A 88 -4.17 19.28 7.08
N LEU A 89 -4.33 20.58 6.80
CA LEU A 89 -4.21 21.08 5.43
C LEU A 89 -2.83 20.81 4.82
N LEU A 90 -1.75 21.10 5.55
CA LEU A 90 -0.41 20.92 5.03
C LEU A 90 -0.07 19.44 4.79
N THR A 91 -0.52 18.58 5.69
CA THR A 91 -0.35 17.13 5.50
C THR A 91 -1.10 16.66 4.26
N SER A 92 -2.32 17.15 4.06
CA SER A 92 -3.12 16.82 2.87
C SER A 92 -2.42 17.27 1.59
N VAL A 93 -1.83 18.47 1.60
CA VAL A 93 -1.07 18.97 0.46
C VAL A 93 0.13 18.05 0.17
N GLY A 94 0.84 17.64 1.21
CA GLY A 94 1.96 16.70 1.06
C GLY A 94 1.53 15.38 0.44
N MET A 95 0.39 14.86 0.86
CA MET A 95 -0.15 13.62 0.28
C MET A 95 -0.51 13.76 -1.19
N ILE A 96 -1.03 14.94 -1.59
CA ILE A 96 -1.29 15.22 -2.99
C ILE A 96 0.01 15.18 -3.80
N PHE A 97 1.09 15.75 -3.28
CA PHE A 97 2.39 15.69 -3.95
C PHE A 97 2.88 14.25 -4.09
N VAL A 98 2.69 13.41 -3.07
CA VAL A 98 3.06 11.99 -3.15
C VAL A 98 2.30 11.31 -4.29
N ILE A 99 0.99 11.54 -4.40
CA ILE A 99 0.18 10.94 -5.45
C ILE A 99 0.62 11.42 -6.83
N ILE A 100 0.89 12.72 -6.97
CA ILE A 100 1.41 13.27 -8.23
C ILE A 100 2.73 12.59 -8.58
N GLY A 101 3.63 12.43 -7.60
CA GLY A 101 4.90 11.74 -7.81
C GLY A 101 4.72 10.30 -8.27
N VAL A 102 3.80 9.57 -7.66
CA VAL A 102 3.50 8.18 -8.06
C VAL A 102 3.01 8.12 -9.51
N VAL A 103 2.12 9.04 -9.89
CA VAL A 103 1.61 9.09 -11.27
C VAL A 103 2.76 9.34 -12.24
N LEU A 104 3.63 10.31 -11.95
CA LEU A 104 4.76 10.61 -12.80
C LEU A 104 5.71 9.42 -12.92
N ILE A 105 6.00 8.75 -11.82
CA ILE A 105 6.87 7.57 -11.83
C ILE A 105 6.31 6.51 -12.75
N ASN A 106 5.03 6.22 -12.64
CA ASN A 106 4.42 5.15 -13.44
C ASN A 106 4.28 5.51 -14.90
N LEU A 107 4.07 6.80 -15.23
CA LEU A 107 3.95 7.23 -16.61
C LEU A 107 5.30 7.26 -17.33
N PHE A 108 6.39 7.58 -16.63
CA PHE A 108 7.66 7.89 -17.30
C PHE A 108 8.79 6.92 -16.96
N SER A 109 8.54 5.83 -16.26
CA SER A 109 9.58 4.87 -15.92
C SER A 109 9.44 3.53 -16.66
N THR A 110 8.82 3.55 -17.83
CA THR A 110 8.54 2.33 -18.57
C THR A 110 9.75 1.80 -19.31
N GLU A 111 10.80 2.60 -19.43
CA GLU A 111 11.91 2.32 -20.31
C GLU A 111 12.97 1.41 -19.72
N ASN A 112 12.86 1.11 -18.47
CA ASN A 112 13.89 0.34 -17.80
C ASN A 112 13.37 -1.01 -17.36
#